data_de627aacbe3bdda55ddb27a6a8313205
#
_entry.id   de627aacbe3bdda55ddb27a6a8313205
#
_cell.length_a   1.000
_cell.length_b   1.000
_cell.length_c   1.000
_cell.angle_alpha   90.00
_cell.angle_beta   90.00
_cell.angle_gamma   90.00
#
_symmetry.space_group_name_H-M   'P 1'
#
loop_
_entity.id
_entity.type
_entity.pdbx_description
1 polymer ?
#
loop_
_entity_poly.entity_id
_entity_poly.type
_entity_poly.pdbx_seq_one_letter_code
_entity_poly.pdbx_strand_id
1 'polypeptide(L)'
;MISDKIAIVFGASGFLGSHVADALSAAGYRVRLFDRCPSPYCSPDQEMIIGDIMNLEQVVEAARGASVVYNFAAIADIDEAHNNPLATATINVLGNMHVLEAARLAGARRFVFASTIYVYSESGSFYRASKQAAERFIETYHERYGLDYSILRYGSLYGRRADTRNGIYRMLHEAVERHSITYQGSGEAIREYIHVEDAARMSVQVLAPEFANRHLILTGQERLRIKEVMTMISEIMPWQVELHFDEANAVHHYEITPYAFQPRVGRKLMLNEHVDLGQGLLDCLRDIHTALHHSGEDDDATPAVSDNRA
;
A
#
# COMPACT_ATOMS: atom_id res chain seq x y z
N MET A 1 -25.10 -22.90 11.95
CA MET A 1 -23.95 -22.33 12.72
C MET A 1 -23.54 -21.09 11.99
N ILE A 2 -23.74 -19.90 12.57
CA ILE A 2 -23.22 -18.65 12.06
C ILE A 2 -21.71 -18.76 12.30
N SER A 3 -20.95 -19.07 11.26
CA SER A 3 -19.49 -18.98 11.31
C SER A 3 -19.19 -17.53 11.71
N ASP A 4 -18.52 -17.33 12.84
CA ASP A 4 -18.05 -16.02 13.29
C ASP A 4 -17.17 -15.43 12.17
N LYS A 5 -17.77 -14.59 11.33
CA LYS A 5 -17.08 -13.92 10.23
C LYS A 5 -16.23 -12.80 10.83
N ILE A 6 -15.04 -13.14 11.29
CA ILE A 6 -14.10 -12.14 11.82
C ILE A 6 -13.41 -11.44 10.64
N ALA A 7 -13.47 -10.12 10.64
CA ALA A 7 -12.66 -9.26 9.78
C ALA A 7 -11.70 -8.45 10.64
N ILE A 8 -10.45 -8.33 10.22
CA ILE A 8 -9.48 -7.43 10.84
C ILE A 8 -9.09 -6.32 9.89
N VAL A 9 -9.00 -5.10 10.42
CA VAL A 9 -8.63 -3.88 9.68
C VAL A 9 -7.36 -3.31 10.29
N PHE A 10 -6.25 -3.40 9.57
CA PHE A 10 -5.00 -2.72 9.90
C PHE A 10 -5.03 -1.29 9.39
N GLY A 11 -4.66 -0.31 10.21
CA GLY A 11 -4.84 1.12 9.92
C GLY A 11 -6.27 1.60 10.21
N ALA A 12 -6.93 0.96 11.16
CA ALA A 12 -8.36 1.17 11.46
C ALA A 12 -8.69 2.48 12.17
N SER A 13 -7.71 3.14 12.77
CA SER A 13 -7.91 4.48 13.38
C SER A 13 -7.83 5.61 12.34
N GLY A 14 -7.39 5.29 11.11
CA GLY A 14 -7.27 6.24 10.01
C GLY A 14 -8.61 6.58 9.35
N PHE A 15 -8.55 7.55 8.44
CA PHE A 15 -9.70 8.09 7.72
C PHE A 15 -10.53 6.99 7.03
N LEU A 16 -9.95 6.27 6.05
CA LEU A 16 -10.67 5.23 5.33
C LEU A 16 -10.91 3.98 6.17
N GLY A 17 -9.88 3.54 6.95
CA GLY A 17 -9.96 2.32 7.74
C GLY A 17 -11.10 2.32 8.75
N SER A 18 -11.37 3.45 9.41
CA SER A 18 -12.47 3.57 10.37
C SER A 18 -13.86 3.45 9.72
N HIS A 19 -14.05 4.00 8.52
CA HIS A 19 -15.30 3.86 7.78
C HIS A 19 -15.51 2.43 7.26
N VAL A 20 -14.43 1.76 6.83
CA VAL A 20 -14.50 0.36 6.40
C VAL A 20 -14.82 -0.56 7.58
N ALA A 21 -14.26 -0.28 8.76
CA ALA A 21 -14.61 -1.01 9.98
C ALA A 21 -16.11 -0.93 10.30
N ASP A 22 -16.70 0.29 10.22
CA ASP A 22 -18.14 0.48 10.41
C ASP A 22 -18.97 -0.25 9.36
N ALA A 23 -18.57 -0.16 8.09
CA ALA A 23 -19.27 -0.85 7.00
C ALA A 23 -19.21 -2.39 7.13
N LEU A 24 -18.10 -2.93 7.65
CA LEU A 24 -17.97 -4.35 7.96
C LEU A 24 -18.87 -4.78 9.12
N SER A 25 -18.94 -3.97 10.21
CA SER A 25 -19.88 -4.22 11.31
C SER A 25 -21.32 -4.22 10.82
N ALA A 26 -21.71 -3.23 9.99
CA ALA A 26 -23.03 -3.17 9.38
C ALA A 26 -23.35 -4.36 8.46
N ALA A 27 -22.33 -4.96 7.85
CA ALA A 27 -22.45 -6.18 7.04
C ALA A 27 -22.43 -7.49 7.87
N GLY A 28 -22.43 -7.38 9.21
CA GLY A 28 -22.51 -8.51 10.14
C GLY A 28 -21.20 -9.23 10.40
N TYR A 29 -20.06 -8.57 10.19
CA TYR A 29 -18.75 -9.06 10.62
C TYR A 29 -18.50 -8.68 12.08
N ARG A 30 -17.86 -9.59 12.83
CA ARG A 30 -17.14 -9.21 14.05
C ARG A 30 -15.85 -8.55 13.64
N VAL A 31 -15.67 -7.26 13.96
CA VAL A 31 -14.55 -6.45 13.45
C VAL A 31 -13.50 -6.25 14.53
N ARG A 32 -12.25 -6.54 14.19
CA ARG A 32 -11.07 -6.15 14.95
C ARG A 32 -10.40 -4.96 14.27
N LEU A 33 -10.10 -3.95 15.06
CA LEU A 33 -9.36 -2.75 14.67
C LEU A 33 -7.93 -2.90 15.15
N PHE A 34 -6.96 -2.77 14.25
CA PHE A 34 -5.54 -2.77 14.62
C PHE A 34 -4.89 -1.46 14.18
N ASP A 35 -4.30 -0.75 15.13
CA ASP A 35 -3.60 0.51 14.86
C ASP A 35 -2.59 0.81 15.96
N ARG A 36 -1.64 1.75 15.72
CA ARG A 36 -0.71 2.25 16.73
C ARG A 36 -1.38 3.12 17.79
N CYS A 37 -2.51 3.71 17.45
CA CYS A 37 -3.28 4.58 18.32
C CYS A 37 -4.72 4.06 18.47
N PRO A 38 -5.38 4.28 19.62
CA PRO A 38 -6.79 3.95 19.76
C PRO A 38 -7.63 4.75 18.75
N SER A 39 -8.64 4.09 18.18
CA SER A 39 -9.57 4.76 17.27
C SER A 39 -10.61 5.55 18.06
N PRO A 40 -10.76 6.86 17.79
CA PRO A 40 -11.86 7.64 18.38
C PRO A 40 -13.23 7.24 17.80
N TYR A 41 -13.24 6.37 16.79
CA TYR A 41 -14.44 5.92 16.06
C TYR A 41 -14.78 4.45 16.36
N CYS A 42 -14.07 3.79 17.28
CA CYS A 42 -14.33 2.40 17.64
C CYS A 42 -15.71 2.28 18.30
N SER A 43 -16.61 1.51 17.73
CA SER A 43 -17.93 1.25 18.29
C SER A 43 -17.88 0.11 19.35
N PRO A 44 -18.89 0.01 20.26
CA PRO A 44 -18.85 -0.97 21.34
C PRO A 44 -18.86 -2.43 20.89
N ASP A 45 -19.29 -2.72 19.68
CA ASP A 45 -19.32 -4.04 19.05
C ASP A 45 -18.03 -4.41 18.30
N GLN A 46 -17.07 -3.49 18.27
CA GLN A 46 -15.75 -3.66 17.66
C GLN A 46 -14.67 -3.90 18.70
N GLU A 47 -13.64 -4.65 18.35
CA GLU A 47 -12.50 -4.96 19.22
C GLU A 47 -11.30 -4.11 18.80
N MET A 48 -10.82 -3.21 19.66
CA MET A 48 -9.62 -2.40 19.40
C MET A 48 -8.37 -3.10 19.92
N ILE A 49 -7.38 -3.27 19.06
CA ILE A 49 -6.06 -3.84 19.34
C ILE A 49 -5.00 -2.78 19.03
N ILE A 50 -4.23 -2.39 20.04
CA ILE A 50 -3.12 -1.45 19.85
C ILE A 50 -1.86 -2.22 19.54
N GLY A 51 -1.20 -1.88 18.41
CA GLY A 51 0.04 -2.52 17.98
C GLY A 51 0.69 -1.86 16.78
N ASP A 52 1.87 -2.31 16.43
CA ASP A 52 2.63 -1.82 15.28
C ASP A 52 2.73 -2.89 14.19
N ILE A 53 2.42 -2.55 12.93
CA ILE A 53 2.57 -3.46 11.79
C ILE A 53 4.03 -3.88 11.55
N MET A 54 4.98 -3.17 12.14
CA MET A 54 6.39 -3.56 12.12
C MET A 54 6.72 -4.67 13.12
N ASN A 55 5.83 -4.98 14.06
CA ASN A 55 5.95 -6.11 14.97
C ASN A 55 5.16 -7.31 14.43
N LEU A 56 5.85 -8.23 13.77
CA LEU A 56 5.22 -9.40 13.14
C LEU A 56 4.43 -10.26 14.13
N GLU A 57 4.90 -10.44 15.37
CA GLU A 57 4.21 -11.25 16.37
C GLU A 57 2.86 -10.64 16.77
N GLN A 58 2.82 -9.32 16.98
CA GLN A 58 1.58 -8.60 17.26
C GLN A 58 0.58 -8.70 16.09
N VAL A 59 1.08 -8.57 14.86
CA VAL A 59 0.26 -8.63 13.63
C VAL A 59 -0.33 -10.03 13.45
N VAL A 60 0.47 -11.08 13.66
CA VAL A 60 0.04 -12.49 13.57
C VAL A 60 -1.00 -12.81 14.63
N GLU A 61 -0.77 -12.41 15.88
CA GLU A 61 -1.71 -12.64 16.98
C GLU A 61 -3.04 -11.93 16.73
N ALA A 62 -3.01 -10.67 16.31
CA ALA A 62 -4.21 -9.90 16.00
C ALA A 62 -5.04 -10.52 14.87
N ALA A 63 -4.38 -11.07 13.84
CA ALA A 63 -5.03 -11.71 12.69
C ALA A 63 -5.58 -13.11 12.98
N ARG A 64 -5.27 -13.72 14.11
CA ARG A 64 -5.65 -15.11 14.42
C ARG A 64 -7.15 -15.33 14.27
N GLY A 65 -7.53 -16.30 13.43
CA GLY A 65 -8.93 -16.66 13.15
C GLY A 65 -9.71 -15.64 12.32
N ALA A 66 -9.05 -14.58 11.82
CA ALA A 66 -9.70 -13.66 10.89
C ALA A 66 -9.94 -14.35 9.53
N SER A 67 -11.17 -14.31 9.06
CA SER A 67 -11.54 -14.82 7.74
C SER A 67 -11.23 -13.83 6.61
N VAL A 68 -11.13 -12.55 6.94
CA VAL A 68 -10.82 -11.45 6.00
C VAL A 68 -9.86 -10.48 6.66
N VAL A 69 -8.83 -10.09 5.93
CA VAL A 69 -7.80 -9.16 6.39
C VAL A 69 -7.76 -7.95 5.46
N TYR A 70 -7.95 -6.77 6.03
CA TYR A 70 -7.81 -5.48 5.34
C TYR A 70 -6.52 -4.79 5.76
N ASN A 71 -5.77 -4.26 4.81
CA ASN A 71 -4.60 -3.45 5.10
C ASN A 71 -4.74 -2.03 4.54
N PHE A 72 -5.01 -1.08 5.43
CA PHE A 72 -5.01 0.37 5.20
C PHE A 72 -3.82 1.06 5.87
N ALA A 73 -3.05 0.35 6.69
CA ALA A 73 -1.88 0.91 7.37
C ALA A 73 -0.79 1.27 6.36
N ALA A 74 -0.44 2.54 6.29
CA ALA A 74 0.58 3.06 5.38
C ALA A 74 0.96 4.51 5.73
N ILE A 75 2.12 4.96 5.27
CA ILE A 75 2.36 6.37 5.00
C ILE A 75 1.62 6.67 3.69
N ALA A 76 0.52 7.42 3.79
CA ALA A 76 -0.42 7.65 2.69
C ALA A 76 -0.34 9.07 2.10
N ASP A 77 0.22 10.02 2.84
CA ASP A 77 0.48 11.36 2.35
C ASP A 77 1.67 11.37 1.39
N ILE A 78 1.51 11.99 0.21
CA ILE A 78 2.50 11.96 -0.86
C ILE A 78 3.74 12.79 -0.50
N ASP A 79 3.56 13.91 0.17
CA ASP A 79 4.64 14.80 0.56
C ASP A 79 5.42 14.20 1.74
N GLU A 80 4.73 13.59 2.71
CA GLU A 80 5.37 12.81 3.77
C GLU A 80 6.20 11.66 3.18
N ALA A 81 5.63 10.91 2.24
CA ALA A 81 6.32 9.80 1.59
C ALA A 81 7.51 10.28 0.75
N HIS A 82 7.40 11.43 0.08
CA HIS A 82 8.49 12.04 -0.68
C HIS A 82 9.68 12.39 0.22
N ASN A 83 9.41 12.97 1.38
CA ASN A 83 10.42 13.42 2.32
C ASN A 83 11.01 12.28 3.18
N ASN A 84 10.32 11.13 3.28
CA ASN A 84 10.70 10.00 4.12
C ASN A 84 10.76 8.67 3.36
N PRO A 85 11.65 8.51 2.35
CA PRO A 85 11.64 7.35 1.46
C PRO A 85 11.89 6.01 2.16
N LEU A 86 12.81 5.96 3.12
CA LEU A 86 13.12 4.74 3.87
C LEU A 86 11.94 4.32 4.77
N ALA A 87 11.35 5.26 5.51
CA ALA A 87 10.18 4.98 6.32
C ALA A 87 9.00 4.51 5.44
N THR A 88 8.81 5.13 4.27
CA THR A 88 7.79 4.74 3.30
C THR A 88 8.00 3.30 2.81
N ALA A 89 9.21 2.93 2.41
CA ALA A 89 9.52 1.56 2.00
C ALA A 89 9.32 0.57 3.15
N THR A 90 9.78 0.90 4.35
CA THR A 90 9.67 0.06 5.53
C THR A 90 8.20 -0.19 5.90
N ILE A 91 7.40 0.86 6.06
CA ILE A 91 6.00 0.73 6.49
C ILE A 91 5.13 0.18 5.38
N ASN A 92 5.21 0.75 4.16
CA ASN A 92 4.28 0.41 3.09
C ASN A 92 4.61 -0.93 2.41
N VAL A 93 5.88 -1.35 2.41
CA VAL A 93 6.27 -2.62 1.78
C VAL A 93 6.51 -3.71 2.83
N LEU A 94 7.46 -3.52 3.75
CA LEU A 94 7.75 -4.54 4.75
C LEU A 94 6.59 -4.73 5.74
N GLY A 95 5.97 -3.64 6.23
CA GLY A 95 4.77 -3.73 7.07
C GLY A 95 3.61 -4.44 6.35
N ASN A 96 3.40 -4.18 5.05
CA ASN A 96 2.42 -4.93 4.25
C ASN A 96 2.76 -6.42 4.16
N MET A 97 4.03 -6.78 4.04
CA MET A 97 4.46 -8.20 4.03
C MET A 97 4.16 -8.89 5.37
N HIS A 98 4.31 -8.20 6.51
CA HIS A 98 3.91 -8.73 7.81
C HIS A 98 2.41 -9.02 7.86
N VAL A 99 1.58 -8.11 7.34
CA VAL A 99 0.11 -8.32 7.30
C VAL A 99 -0.27 -9.44 6.32
N LEU A 100 0.41 -9.57 5.19
CA LEU A 100 0.22 -10.70 4.25
C LEU A 100 0.56 -12.04 4.90
N GLU A 101 1.68 -12.10 5.60
CA GLU A 101 2.11 -13.32 6.30
C GLU A 101 1.13 -13.69 7.42
N ALA A 102 0.65 -12.71 8.18
CA ALA A 102 -0.38 -12.92 9.18
C ALA A 102 -1.70 -13.42 8.57
N ALA A 103 -2.13 -12.86 7.44
CA ALA A 103 -3.32 -13.32 6.72
C ALA A 103 -3.17 -14.79 6.25
N ARG A 104 -2.00 -15.15 5.73
CA ARG A 104 -1.68 -16.52 5.34
C ARG A 104 -1.73 -17.49 6.54
N LEU A 105 -1.07 -17.12 7.64
CA LEU A 105 -1.04 -17.94 8.87
C LEU A 105 -2.40 -18.07 9.53
N ALA A 106 -3.24 -17.04 9.44
CA ALA A 106 -4.63 -17.08 9.91
C ALA A 106 -5.55 -17.95 9.05
N GLY A 107 -5.11 -18.38 7.86
CA GLY A 107 -5.94 -19.07 6.88
C GLY A 107 -7.05 -18.17 6.32
N ALA A 108 -6.79 -16.87 6.22
CA ALA A 108 -7.76 -15.91 5.71
C ALA A 108 -8.18 -16.26 4.28
N ARG A 109 -9.48 -16.18 3.99
CA ARG A 109 -10.04 -16.44 2.65
C ARG A 109 -9.86 -15.27 1.70
N ARG A 110 -9.60 -14.05 2.21
CA ARG A 110 -9.42 -12.84 1.41
C ARG A 110 -8.52 -11.84 2.11
N PHE A 111 -7.53 -11.37 1.36
CA PHE A 111 -6.72 -10.20 1.70
C PHE A 111 -7.19 -9.00 0.87
N VAL A 112 -7.53 -7.89 1.50
CA VAL A 112 -7.96 -6.65 0.83
C VAL A 112 -6.95 -5.55 1.08
N PHE A 113 -6.44 -4.97 0.01
CA PHE A 113 -5.35 -3.99 0.07
C PHE A 113 -5.78 -2.62 -0.44
N ALA A 114 -5.50 -1.60 0.36
CA ALA A 114 -5.65 -0.22 -0.06
C ALA A 114 -4.47 0.22 -0.94
N SER A 115 -4.68 0.16 -2.24
CA SER A 115 -3.81 0.74 -3.24
C SER A 115 -4.34 2.10 -3.70
N THR A 116 -3.85 2.61 -4.80
CA THR A 116 -4.12 3.95 -5.30
C THR A 116 -4.10 3.98 -6.82
N ILE A 117 -4.85 4.90 -7.43
CA ILE A 117 -4.74 5.19 -8.88
C ILE A 117 -3.36 5.74 -9.27
N TYR A 118 -2.56 6.23 -8.32
CA TYR A 118 -1.19 6.67 -8.59
C TYR A 118 -0.29 5.56 -9.16
N VAL A 119 -0.63 4.29 -8.98
CA VAL A 119 0.13 3.18 -9.59
C VAL A 119 0.16 3.24 -11.11
N TYR A 120 -0.78 3.95 -11.73
CA TYR A 120 -0.83 4.21 -13.17
C TYR A 120 -0.11 5.48 -13.60
N SER A 121 0.23 6.36 -12.66
CA SER A 121 0.81 7.68 -12.92
C SER A 121 2.34 7.60 -12.94
N GLU A 122 2.98 8.59 -13.55
CA GLU A 122 4.41 8.86 -13.32
C GLU A 122 4.66 9.73 -12.07
N SER A 123 3.60 10.38 -11.57
CA SER A 123 3.62 11.15 -10.32
C SER A 123 3.39 10.27 -9.09
N GLY A 124 3.51 10.83 -7.87
CA GLY A 124 3.26 10.11 -6.62
C GLY A 124 4.50 9.56 -5.94
N SER A 125 5.71 9.88 -6.44
CA SER A 125 7.00 9.66 -5.75
C SER A 125 7.15 8.25 -5.13
N PHE A 126 7.74 8.16 -3.93
CA PHE A 126 7.94 6.91 -3.18
C PHE A 126 6.63 6.27 -2.72
N TYR A 127 5.57 7.06 -2.50
CA TYR A 127 4.24 6.51 -2.22
C TYR A 127 3.77 5.58 -3.35
N ARG A 128 3.80 6.06 -4.61
CA ARG A 128 3.47 5.23 -5.77
C ARG A 128 4.32 3.98 -5.84
N ALA A 129 5.65 4.13 -5.77
CA ALA A 129 6.58 3.02 -5.87
C ALA A 129 6.33 1.96 -4.79
N SER A 130 6.05 2.38 -3.55
CA SER A 130 5.73 1.48 -2.44
C SER A 130 4.42 0.71 -2.66
N LYS A 131 3.39 1.37 -3.19
CA LYS A 131 2.11 0.72 -3.51
C LYS A 131 2.25 -0.27 -4.66
N GLN A 132 3.00 0.07 -5.73
CA GLN A 132 3.32 -0.86 -6.82
C GLN A 132 4.08 -2.10 -6.33
N ALA A 133 5.08 -1.91 -5.47
CA ALA A 133 5.82 -3.02 -4.86
C ALA A 133 4.90 -3.93 -4.02
N ALA A 134 4.05 -3.33 -3.17
CA ALA A 134 3.10 -4.06 -2.34
C ALA A 134 2.13 -4.90 -3.18
N GLU A 135 1.58 -4.36 -4.29
CA GLU A 135 0.72 -5.11 -5.20
C GLU A 135 1.41 -6.35 -5.76
N ARG A 136 2.70 -6.27 -6.14
CA ARG A 136 3.47 -7.41 -6.65
C ARG A 136 3.67 -8.50 -5.59
N PHE A 137 3.94 -8.14 -4.34
CA PHE A 137 4.02 -9.11 -3.26
C PHE A 137 2.67 -9.80 -3.00
N ILE A 138 1.56 -9.08 -3.08
CA ILE A 138 0.21 -9.65 -2.93
C ILE A 138 -0.06 -10.70 -4.01
N GLU A 139 0.21 -10.39 -5.27
CA GLU A 139 0.08 -11.33 -6.40
C GLU A 139 0.95 -12.57 -6.19
N THR A 140 2.21 -12.39 -5.76
CA THR A 140 3.14 -13.49 -5.47
C THR A 140 2.66 -14.37 -4.30
N TYR A 141 2.05 -13.77 -3.25
CA TYR A 141 1.44 -14.55 -2.17
C TYR A 141 0.26 -15.41 -2.65
N HIS A 142 -0.54 -14.88 -3.58
CA HIS A 142 -1.60 -15.66 -4.21
C HIS A 142 -1.01 -16.82 -5.04
N GLU A 143 -0.06 -16.54 -5.91
CA GLU A 143 0.61 -17.56 -6.75
C GLU A 143 1.25 -18.68 -5.91
N ARG A 144 1.90 -18.31 -4.79
CA ARG A 144 2.67 -19.25 -3.98
C ARG A 144 1.85 -20.00 -2.95
N TYR A 145 0.86 -19.33 -2.35
CA TYR A 145 0.13 -19.83 -1.17
C TYR A 145 -1.38 -19.93 -1.37
N GLY A 146 -1.91 -19.47 -2.51
CA GLY A 146 -3.35 -19.47 -2.78
C GLY A 146 -4.15 -18.47 -1.94
N LEU A 147 -3.51 -17.45 -1.34
CA LEU A 147 -4.21 -16.41 -0.60
C LEU A 147 -4.97 -15.51 -1.58
N ASP A 148 -6.29 -15.60 -1.61
CA ASP A 148 -7.10 -14.74 -2.48
C ASP A 148 -7.03 -13.28 -2.03
N TYR A 149 -7.00 -12.37 -3.01
CA TYR A 149 -6.88 -10.94 -2.76
C TYR A 149 -7.93 -10.10 -3.50
N SER A 150 -8.08 -8.84 -3.06
CA SER A 150 -8.69 -7.75 -3.83
C SER A 150 -7.83 -6.50 -3.61
N ILE A 151 -7.26 -5.97 -4.68
CA ILE A 151 -6.47 -4.74 -4.66
C ILE A 151 -7.36 -3.59 -5.06
N LEU A 152 -7.55 -2.61 -4.15
CA LEU A 152 -8.46 -1.50 -4.32
C LEU A 152 -7.66 -0.22 -4.60
N ARG A 153 -7.70 0.25 -5.85
CA ARG A 153 -7.03 1.47 -6.29
C ARG A 153 -7.97 2.65 -6.13
N TYR A 154 -7.85 3.31 -4.99
CA TYR A 154 -8.71 4.44 -4.65
C TYR A 154 -8.30 5.70 -5.42
N GLY A 155 -9.31 6.49 -5.82
CA GLY A 155 -9.18 7.86 -6.29
C GLY A 155 -9.08 8.86 -5.13
N SER A 156 -9.52 10.09 -5.37
CA SER A 156 -9.49 11.16 -4.39
C SER A 156 -10.65 11.01 -3.40
N LEU A 157 -10.33 10.51 -2.20
CA LEU A 157 -11.30 10.34 -1.11
C LEU A 157 -11.63 11.68 -0.45
N TYR A 158 -12.90 11.85 -0.03
CA TYR A 158 -13.33 12.97 0.82
C TYR A 158 -14.46 12.54 1.74
N GLY A 159 -14.72 13.29 2.79
CA GLY A 159 -15.84 13.06 3.70
C GLY A 159 -15.48 13.25 5.17
N ARG A 160 -16.36 12.82 6.06
CA ARG A 160 -16.18 12.95 7.52
C ARG A 160 -14.97 12.16 8.01
N ARG A 161 -14.41 12.54 9.15
CA ARG A 161 -13.18 11.99 9.76
C ARG A 161 -11.90 12.26 8.96
N ALA A 162 -11.96 13.06 7.90
CA ALA A 162 -10.77 13.56 7.25
C ALA A 162 -10.07 14.62 8.12
N ASP A 163 -8.79 14.87 7.85
CA ASP A 163 -7.99 15.91 8.48
C ASP A 163 -7.29 16.80 7.43
N THR A 164 -6.42 17.68 7.87
CA THR A 164 -5.72 18.65 7.02
C THR A 164 -4.81 18.01 5.94
N ARG A 165 -4.50 16.72 6.03
CA ARG A 165 -3.81 15.96 4.97
C ARG A 165 -4.73 15.69 3.78
N ASN A 166 -6.05 15.72 3.97
CA ASN A 166 -7.02 15.58 2.91
C ASN A 166 -7.28 16.91 2.18
N GLY A 167 -7.15 16.93 0.87
CA GLY A 167 -7.24 18.16 0.08
C GLY A 167 -8.60 18.87 0.20
N ILE A 168 -9.72 18.13 0.15
CA ILE A 168 -11.07 18.72 0.30
C ILE A 168 -11.26 19.28 1.71
N TYR A 169 -10.86 18.51 2.74
CA TYR A 169 -10.96 18.98 4.12
C TYR A 169 -10.14 20.26 4.33
N ARG A 170 -8.91 20.30 3.82
CA ARG A 170 -8.05 21.49 3.93
C ARG A 170 -8.68 22.71 3.25
N MET A 171 -9.23 22.58 2.04
CA MET A 171 -9.90 23.67 1.34
C MET A 171 -11.12 24.18 2.11
N LEU A 172 -11.95 23.29 2.66
CA LEU A 172 -13.10 23.64 3.48
C LEU A 172 -12.67 24.34 4.76
N HIS A 173 -11.63 23.84 5.43
CA HIS A 173 -11.08 24.41 6.66
C HIS A 173 -10.52 25.83 6.41
N GLU A 174 -9.77 26.04 5.34
CA GLU A 174 -9.26 27.35 4.94
C GLU A 174 -10.40 28.32 4.61
N ALA A 175 -11.43 27.87 3.88
CA ALA A 175 -12.60 28.68 3.55
C ALA A 175 -13.36 29.14 4.80
N VAL A 176 -13.47 28.28 5.81
CA VAL A 176 -14.14 28.60 7.09
C VAL A 176 -13.30 29.53 7.96
N GLU A 177 -12.01 29.23 8.14
CA GLU A 177 -11.15 29.93 9.10
C GLU A 177 -10.54 31.23 8.54
N ARG A 178 -10.23 31.24 7.23
CA ARG A 178 -9.45 32.33 6.62
C ARG A 178 -10.25 33.10 5.58
N HIS A 179 -11.44 32.66 5.22
CA HIS A 179 -12.23 33.19 4.11
C HIS A 179 -11.45 33.18 2.78
N SER A 180 -10.52 32.27 2.63
CA SER A 180 -9.71 32.08 1.44
C SER A 180 -9.31 30.63 1.26
N ILE A 181 -9.07 30.20 0.00
CA ILE A 181 -8.56 28.87 -0.34
C ILE A 181 -7.31 29.06 -1.19
N THR A 182 -6.21 28.42 -0.83
CA THR A 182 -4.97 28.44 -1.61
C THR A 182 -4.69 27.05 -2.17
N TYR A 183 -4.55 26.95 -3.49
CA TYR A 183 -4.15 25.72 -4.17
C TYR A 183 -2.77 25.85 -4.80
N GLN A 184 -1.91 24.85 -4.55
CA GLN A 184 -0.56 24.76 -5.12
C GLN A 184 -0.67 24.20 -6.55
N GLY A 185 -0.76 25.08 -7.55
CA GLY A 185 -0.92 24.78 -8.96
C GLY A 185 -1.97 25.64 -9.64
N SER A 186 -2.21 25.43 -10.95
CA SER A 186 -3.14 26.20 -11.78
C SER A 186 -4.63 25.96 -11.49
N GLY A 187 -4.97 24.93 -10.74
CA GLY A 187 -6.36 24.49 -10.54
C GLY A 187 -6.96 23.70 -11.71
N GLU A 188 -6.23 23.51 -12.81
CA GLU A 188 -6.73 22.76 -13.99
C GLU A 188 -6.66 21.23 -13.82
N ALA A 189 -5.95 20.74 -12.82
CA ALA A 189 -5.85 19.31 -12.55
C ALA A 189 -7.23 18.70 -12.31
N ILE A 190 -7.54 17.60 -13.02
CA ILE A 190 -8.82 16.90 -12.98
C ILE A 190 -8.76 15.76 -11.98
N ARG A 191 -9.77 15.65 -11.13
CA ARG A 191 -9.91 14.59 -10.13
C ARG A 191 -11.27 13.92 -10.23
N GLU A 192 -11.32 12.66 -9.84
CA GLU A 192 -12.55 11.92 -9.59
C GLU A 192 -12.66 11.69 -8.08
N TYR A 193 -13.55 12.45 -7.46
CA TYR A 193 -13.75 12.42 -6.02
C TYR A 193 -14.77 11.35 -5.64
N ILE A 194 -14.42 10.51 -4.66
CA ILE A 194 -15.32 9.51 -4.11
C ILE A 194 -15.56 9.77 -2.62
N HIS A 195 -16.82 9.79 -2.21
CA HIS A 195 -17.17 9.92 -0.80
C HIS A 195 -16.67 8.71 -0.01
N VAL A 196 -16.11 8.93 1.17
CA VAL A 196 -15.48 7.87 1.97
C VAL A 196 -16.46 6.76 2.38
N GLU A 197 -17.73 7.09 2.60
CA GLU A 197 -18.75 6.08 2.92
C GLU A 197 -19.08 5.20 1.71
N ASP A 198 -19.07 5.76 0.48
CA ASP A 198 -19.21 4.96 -0.75
C ASP A 198 -18.01 4.05 -0.94
N ALA A 199 -16.81 4.57 -0.77
CA ALA A 199 -15.59 3.80 -0.82
C ALA A 199 -15.61 2.67 0.23
N ALA A 200 -16.07 2.92 1.45
CA ALA A 200 -16.20 1.92 2.49
C ALA A 200 -17.23 0.82 2.14
N ARG A 201 -18.42 1.21 1.63
CA ARG A 201 -19.43 0.23 1.17
C ARG A 201 -18.90 -0.64 0.02
N MET A 202 -18.24 -0.02 -0.97
CA MET A 202 -17.62 -0.75 -2.07
C MET A 202 -16.49 -1.68 -1.56
N SER A 203 -15.73 -1.27 -0.55
CA SER A 203 -14.68 -2.10 0.05
C SER A 203 -15.21 -3.35 0.75
N VAL A 204 -16.47 -3.34 1.18
CA VAL A 204 -17.14 -4.54 1.71
C VAL A 204 -17.75 -5.37 0.57
N GLN A 205 -18.34 -4.73 -0.43
CA GLN A 205 -18.93 -5.40 -1.60
C GLN A 205 -17.91 -6.25 -2.35
N VAL A 206 -16.63 -5.85 -2.40
CA VAL A 206 -15.56 -6.60 -3.09
C VAL A 206 -15.22 -7.94 -2.44
N LEU A 207 -15.84 -8.28 -1.31
CA LEU A 207 -15.73 -9.62 -0.72
C LEU A 207 -16.54 -10.68 -1.48
N ALA A 208 -17.43 -10.28 -2.38
CA ALA A 208 -18.13 -11.21 -3.27
C ALA A 208 -17.13 -11.96 -4.16
N PRO A 209 -17.44 -13.23 -4.51
CA PRO A 209 -16.49 -14.12 -5.19
C PRO A 209 -15.97 -13.57 -6.53
N GLU A 210 -16.79 -12.84 -7.28
CA GLU A 210 -16.45 -12.27 -8.59
C GLU A 210 -15.34 -11.23 -8.54
N PHE A 211 -15.06 -10.64 -7.36
CA PHE A 211 -13.99 -9.67 -7.14
C PHE A 211 -12.70 -10.29 -6.57
N ALA A 212 -12.64 -11.63 -6.47
CA ALA A 212 -11.43 -12.32 -6.05
C ALA A 212 -10.33 -12.18 -7.11
N ASN A 213 -9.11 -11.94 -6.63
CA ASN A 213 -7.90 -11.86 -7.46
C ASN A 213 -8.02 -10.78 -8.55
N ARG A 214 -8.57 -9.62 -8.17
CA ARG A 214 -8.78 -8.48 -9.05
C ARG A 214 -8.14 -7.21 -8.52
N HIS A 215 -7.73 -6.37 -9.47
CA HIS A 215 -7.38 -4.97 -9.25
C HIS A 215 -8.62 -4.15 -9.62
N LEU A 216 -9.15 -3.41 -8.67
CA LEU A 216 -10.40 -2.67 -8.80
C LEU A 216 -10.13 -1.18 -8.60
N ILE A 217 -10.67 -0.34 -9.48
CA ILE A 217 -10.58 1.11 -9.38
C ILE A 217 -11.83 1.61 -8.67
N LEU A 218 -11.63 2.34 -7.56
CA LEU A 218 -12.69 2.92 -6.75
C LEU A 218 -12.57 4.45 -6.80
N THR A 219 -13.25 5.04 -7.76
CA THR A 219 -13.29 6.50 -7.98
C THR A 219 -14.74 6.97 -7.99
N GLY A 220 -14.95 8.28 -7.90
CA GLY A 220 -16.26 8.87 -8.11
C GLY A 220 -16.67 8.89 -9.59
N GLN A 221 -17.90 9.29 -9.84
CA GLN A 221 -18.46 9.32 -11.19
C GLN A 221 -18.21 10.66 -11.90
N GLU A 222 -18.01 11.71 -11.13
CA GLU A 222 -17.82 13.06 -11.67
C GLU A 222 -16.34 13.41 -11.79
N ARG A 223 -15.99 14.01 -12.92
CA ARG A 223 -14.65 14.51 -13.22
C ARG A 223 -14.65 16.01 -13.06
N LEU A 224 -14.03 16.51 -12.02
CA LEU A 224 -13.99 17.92 -11.68
C LEU A 224 -12.57 18.47 -11.70
N ARG A 225 -12.42 19.68 -12.23
CA ARG A 225 -11.18 20.44 -12.02
C ARG A 225 -11.10 20.93 -10.58
N ILE A 226 -9.89 21.07 -10.06
CA ILE A 226 -9.69 21.61 -8.72
C ILE A 226 -10.36 22.99 -8.57
N LYS A 227 -10.22 23.86 -9.58
CA LYS A 227 -10.85 25.19 -9.56
C LYS A 227 -12.39 25.13 -9.50
N GLU A 228 -13.01 24.14 -10.15
CA GLU A 228 -14.46 23.94 -10.08
C GLU A 228 -14.88 23.55 -8.65
N VAL A 229 -14.11 22.67 -8.01
CA VAL A 229 -14.34 22.30 -6.61
C VAL A 229 -14.15 23.47 -5.66
N MET A 230 -13.10 24.29 -5.85
CA MET A 230 -12.89 25.51 -5.06
C MET A 230 -14.04 26.51 -5.25
N THR A 231 -14.55 26.65 -6.47
CA THR A 231 -15.72 27.49 -6.76
C THR A 231 -16.97 26.97 -6.05
N MET A 232 -17.24 25.65 -6.13
CA MET A 232 -18.37 25.04 -5.40
C MET A 232 -18.26 25.28 -3.89
N ILE A 233 -17.06 25.14 -3.31
CA ILE A 233 -16.83 25.45 -1.87
C ILE A 233 -17.13 26.93 -1.60
N SER A 234 -16.65 27.84 -2.44
CA SER A 234 -16.91 29.29 -2.30
C SER A 234 -18.40 29.61 -2.37
N GLU A 235 -19.17 28.96 -3.26
CA GLU A 235 -20.61 29.21 -3.44
C GLU A 235 -21.47 28.71 -2.27
N ILE A 236 -21.06 27.65 -1.56
CA ILE A 236 -21.80 27.13 -0.40
C ILE A 236 -21.52 27.90 0.89
N MET A 237 -20.47 28.75 0.93
CA MET A 237 -20.18 29.56 2.11
C MET A 237 -21.12 30.77 2.22
N PRO A 238 -21.56 31.15 3.43
CA PRO A 238 -22.43 32.32 3.62
C PRO A 238 -21.68 33.66 3.55
N TRP A 239 -20.38 33.63 3.24
CA TRP A 239 -19.47 34.77 3.07
C TRP A 239 -18.64 34.62 1.81
N GLN A 240 -18.03 35.72 1.37
CA GLN A 240 -17.12 35.71 0.25
C GLN A 240 -15.83 34.96 0.61
N VAL A 241 -15.38 34.06 -0.26
CA VAL A 241 -14.13 33.30 -0.16
C VAL A 241 -13.22 33.68 -1.32
N GLU A 242 -11.98 34.08 -1.01
CA GLU A 242 -10.97 34.39 -2.00
C GLU A 242 -10.28 33.08 -2.49
N LEU A 243 -10.12 32.96 -3.81
CA LEU A 243 -9.47 31.79 -4.42
C LEU A 243 -8.08 32.15 -4.93
N HIS A 244 -7.03 31.49 -4.40
CA HIS A 244 -5.65 31.74 -4.79
C HIS A 244 -5.02 30.49 -5.44
N PHE A 245 -4.30 30.71 -6.54
CA PHE A 245 -3.58 29.67 -7.29
C PHE A 245 -2.09 29.99 -7.30
N ASP A 246 -1.27 29.13 -6.68
CA ASP A 246 0.19 29.25 -6.61
C ASP A 246 0.84 28.25 -7.58
N GLU A 247 1.11 28.71 -8.81
CA GLU A 247 1.73 27.88 -9.85
C GLU A 247 3.22 27.61 -9.63
N ALA A 248 3.90 28.43 -8.80
CA ALA A 248 5.34 28.31 -8.58
C ALA A 248 5.71 27.06 -7.77
N ASN A 249 4.79 26.54 -6.99
CA ASN A 249 4.98 25.41 -6.06
C ASN A 249 4.10 24.20 -6.43
N ALA A 250 3.85 23.98 -7.72
CA ALA A 250 3.07 22.82 -8.18
C ALA A 250 3.73 21.49 -7.74
N VAL A 251 3.04 20.71 -6.96
CA VAL A 251 3.56 19.50 -6.28
C VAL A 251 3.32 18.24 -7.10
N HIS A 252 4.03 17.17 -6.79
CA HIS A 252 4.13 15.83 -7.38
C HIS A 252 2.82 15.06 -7.63
N HIS A 253 1.73 15.77 -7.96
CA HIS A 253 0.42 15.20 -8.26
C HIS A 253 0.20 15.05 -9.78
N TYR A 254 -0.66 14.07 -10.17
CA TYR A 254 -1.05 13.92 -11.57
C TYR A 254 -2.01 15.05 -12.00
N GLU A 255 -1.99 15.42 -13.28
CA GLU A 255 -2.90 16.43 -13.84
C GLU A 255 -4.29 15.85 -14.19
N ILE A 256 -4.31 14.62 -14.69
CA ILE A 256 -5.54 13.90 -15.05
C ILE A 256 -5.51 12.54 -14.38
N THR A 257 -6.66 12.11 -13.81
CA THR A 257 -6.79 10.78 -13.19
C THR A 257 -6.34 9.68 -14.14
N PRO A 258 -5.27 8.94 -13.82
CA PRO A 258 -4.71 7.93 -14.73
C PRO A 258 -5.49 6.61 -14.64
N TYR A 259 -5.69 5.94 -15.78
CA TYR A 259 -6.36 4.63 -15.83
C TYR A 259 -5.54 3.53 -16.46
N ALA A 260 -4.39 3.85 -17.04
CA ALA A 260 -3.55 2.89 -17.72
C ALA A 260 -2.08 3.05 -17.33
N PHE A 261 -1.44 1.95 -16.96
CA PHE A 261 -0.01 1.90 -16.73
C PHE A 261 0.73 1.91 -18.07
N GLN A 262 1.69 2.81 -18.21
CA GLN A 262 2.63 2.80 -19.34
C GLN A 262 3.96 2.23 -18.86
N PRO A 263 4.27 0.96 -19.16
CA PRO A 263 5.53 0.35 -18.76
C PRO A 263 6.70 0.99 -19.49
N ARG A 264 7.79 1.26 -18.78
CA ARG A 264 9.06 1.60 -19.43
C ARG A 264 9.65 0.35 -20.03
N VAL A 265 9.73 0.30 -21.37
CA VAL A 265 10.31 -0.84 -22.09
C VAL A 265 11.83 -0.76 -22.01
N GLY A 266 12.44 -1.81 -21.45
CA GLY A 266 13.89 -1.95 -21.41
C GLY A 266 14.44 -2.18 -22.82
N ARG A 267 15.56 -1.54 -23.16
CA ARG A 267 16.31 -1.81 -24.39
C ARG A 267 17.26 -2.97 -24.15
N LYS A 268 17.12 -4.06 -24.93
CA LYS A 268 18.09 -5.18 -24.91
C LYS A 268 19.43 -4.70 -25.46
N LEU A 269 20.48 -4.76 -24.65
CA LEU A 269 21.84 -4.54 -25.07
C LEU A 269 22.42 -5.88 -25.56
N MET A 270 23.00 -5.89 -26.72
CA MET A 270 23.67 -7.05 -27.27
C MET A 270 25.12 -6.70 -27.54
N LEU A 271 26.02 -7.62 -27.21
CA LEU A 271 27.43 -7.54 -27.58
C LEU A 271 27.63 -8.15 -28.97
N ASN A 272 28.52 -7.56 -29.76
CA ASN A 272 28.93 -8.13 -31.05
C ASN A 272 29.79 -9.40 -30.86
N GLU A 273 30.61 -9.39 -29.80
CA GLU A 273 31.38 -10.54 -29.38
C GLU A 273 30.86 -11.03 -28.03
N HIS A 274 30.52 -12.29 -27.93
CA HIS A 274 30.00 -12.91 -26.71
C HIS A 274 30.58 -14.30 -26.54
N VAL A 275 30.67 -14.73 -25.29
CA VAL A 275 31.06 -16.10 -24.98
C VAL A 275 29.91 -17.03 -25.37
N ASP A 276 30.17 -18.00 -26.23
CA ASP A 276 29.23 -19.06 -26.55
C ASP A 276 28.86 -19.86 -25.28
N LEU A 277 27.60 -20.30 -25.17
CA LEU A 277 27.14 -21.03 -24.01
C LEU A 277 27.97 -22.29 -23.72
N GLY A 278 28.36 -23.03 -24.78
CA GLY A 278 29.15 -24.23 -24.65
C GLY A 278 30.53 -23.94 -24.05
N GLN A 279 31.19 -22.87 -24.54
CA GLN A 279 32.47 -22.43 -23.97
C GLN A 279 32.31 -21.95 -22.50
N GLY A 280 31.27 -21.19 -22.21
CA GLY A 280 30.99 -20.74 -20.84
C GLY A 280 30.73 -21.90 -19.86
N LEU A 281 30.05 -22.96 -20.30
CA LEU A 281 29.85 -24.18 -19.50
C LEU A 281 31.15 -24.93 -19.26
N LEU A 282 32.05 -25.01 -20.26
CA LEU A 282 33.37 -25.63 -20.09
C LEU A 282 34.24 -24.86 -19.12
N ASP A 283 34.19 -23.52 -19.13
CA ASP A 283 34.95 -22.70 -18.21
C ASP A 283 34.44 -22.89 -16.79
N CYS A 284 33.13 -22.89 -16.56
CA CYS A 284 32.53 -23.19 -15.24
C CYS A 284 32.91 -24.61 -14.76
N LEU A 285 32.91 -25.62 -15.65
CA LEU A 285 33.27 -26.97 -15.28
C LEU A 285 34.74 -27.08 -14.86
N ARG A 286 35.66 -26.37 -15.55
CA ARG A 286 37.07 -26.29 -15.16
C ARG A 286 37.23 -25.68 -13.77
N ASP A 287 36.55 -24.59 -13.49
CA ASP A 287 36.61 -23.92 -12.18
C ASP A 287 36.12 -24.84 -11.06
N ILE A 288 34.99 -25.54 -11.28
CA ILE A 288 34.45 -26.51 -10.32
C ILE A 288 35.47 -27.65 -10.08
N HIS A 289 36.04 -28.20 -11.17
CA HIS A 289 37.03 -29.29 -11.08
C HIS A 289 38.27 -28.84 -10.31
N THR A 290 38.77 -27.63 -10.56
CA THR A 290 39.93 -27.06 -9.87
C THR A 290 39.62 -26.87 -8.38
N ALA A 291 38.44 -26.34 -8.02
CA ALA A 291 38.04 -26.15 -6.64
C ALA A 291 37.95 -27.49 -5.84
N LEU A 292 37.40 -28.52 -6.49
CA LEU A 292 37.29 -29.86 -5.85
C LEU A 292 38.63 -30.54 -5.64
N HIS A 293 39.63 -30.31 -6.50
CA HIS A 293 40.96 -30.90 -6.38
C HIS A 293 41.90 -30.13 -5.43
N HIS A 294 41.69 -28.81 -5.24
CA HIS A 294 42.47 -28.05 -4.24
C HIS A 294 41.97 -28.27 -2.81
N SER A 295 40.70 -28.65 -2.61
CA SER A 295 40.19 -29.02 -1.30
C SER A 295 40.57 -30.42 -0.83
N GLY A 296 41.24 -31.23 -1.66
CA GLY A 296 41.67 -32.57 -1.35
C GLY A 296 43.17 -32.69 -0.93
N GLU A 297 43.96 -31.62 -1.07
CA GLU A 297 45.42 -31.67 -0.74
C GLU A 297 45.75 -31.18 0.68
N ASP A 298 44.81 -30.58 1.42
CA ASP A 298 45.05 -30.11 2.79
C ASP A 298 44.75 -31.14 3.91
N ASP A 299 44.22 -32.31 3.57
CA ASP A 299 43.85 -33.34 4.59
C ASP A 299 44.96 -34.41 4.82
N ASP A 300 46.14 -34.34 4.18
CA ASP A 300 47.21 -35.33 4.33
C ASP A 300 48.44 -34.78 5.10
N ALA A 301 48.27 -33.85 6.02
CA ALA A 301 49.30 -33.43 6.97
C ALA A 301 49.24 -34.33 8.20
N THR A 302 49.86 -35.49 8.16
CA THR A 302 50.14 -36.37 9.29
C THR A 302 50.92 -35.58 10.37
N PRO A 303 50.52 -35.58 11.64
CA PRO A 303 51.30 -34.91 12.69
C PRO A 303 52.57 -35.71 12.95
N ALA A 304 53.71 -35.06 12.81
CA ALA A 304 55.02 -35.58 13.15
C ALA A 304 55.05 -35.92 14.67
N VAL A 305 55.26 -37.21 14.99
CA VAL A 305 55.51 -37.70 16.32
C VAL A 305 56.87 -37.17 16.73
N SER A 306 56.96 -36.29 17.73
CA SER A 306 58.18 -35.88 18.39
C SER A 306 58.63 -37.01 19.35
N ASP A 307 59.65 -37.74 18.95
CA ASP A 307 60.36 -38.68 19.83
C ASP A 307 61.26 -37.89 20.79
N ASN A 308 60.91 -37.89 22.05
CA ASN A 308 61.66 -37.24 23.11
C ASN A 308 62.35 -38.33 23.88
N ARG A 309 63.67 -38.59 23.56
CA ARG A 309 64.57 -39.36 24.39
C ARG A 309 65.83 -38.53 24.74
N ALA A 310 66.02 -38.43 26.03
CA ALA A 310 67.17 -38.07 26.87
C ALA A 310 67.09 -36.67 27.46
#